data_906e3123182f3361512912a40a78c6a2
#
_entry.id   906e3123182f3361512912a40a78c6a2
#
_cell.length_a   1.000
_cell.length_b   1.000
_cell.length_c   1.000
_cell.angle_alpha   90.00
_cell.angle_beta   90.00
_cell.angle_gamma   90.00
#
_symmetry.space_group_name_H-M   'P 1'
#
loop_
_entity.id
_entity.type
_entity.pdbx_description
1 polymer ?
#
loop_
_entity_poly.entity_id
_entity_poly.type
_entity_poly.pdbx_seq_one_letter_code
_entity_poly.pdbx_strand_id
1 'polypeptide(L)'
;MSSLNQRAPWRGQISAAGILIGCIGCVIITASSVYTALKMGALPWPTIFTSITALVLLRAAGRTSLNEANVTQIIMSAGSMVAGGLAFTIPGVWMLGLDAELSWIEIGGVALAGTLLGLVCTALIRRRFVEESDLEYPIGTAAAETLMASRAGGATGKRLFGSMAAAGIWCALRDLAGVIPAMIGALPIPGVAFGIYNSPMLLSVGFLVGGAAVAFWLAGGLIANFGIILGGSAAGLWDVANAQGIVSSLGMGLMMGSGIGVVVRDILPAAFRSAHNGRRDDNHAGAPARAFGKLDRSVLALFVAAAALLVCLVLGLSPIACAVVVVLAFVTTIMSAQSVGQTGIDPMEIFGLIVLLVIAALGESDQVRLFFVAGVVAVACGLAGDVMSDFKTGKIIGTDPRAMWIGQAIGALIGCAVSVAVMCALLNAYGADAFGPGKLFVSAQASVVATMVSGIPSVPAFVLGLVAGVALYCLGIPSMMLGLGVYLPFYMTLSASLGAAVKIAYDRVASIRNARASGDATTNANTGTDETSHEETGIIVASGVLGGESIVGVIIALASVASGLLG
;
A
#
# COMPACT_ATOMS: atom_id res chain seq x y z
N MET A 1 28.60 -25.87 -2.25
CA MET A 1 27.82 -24.87 -3.02
C MET A 1 27.22 -25.39 -4.33
N SER A 2 26.97 -26.67 -4.52
CA SER A 2 26.54 -27.26 -5.80
C SER A 2 25.22 -28.04 -5.75
N SER A 3 24.43 -27.94 -4.67
CA SER A 3 23.14 -28.67 -4.50
C SER A 3 21.88 -27.75 -4.55
N LEU A 4 22.05 -26.46 -4.82
CA LEU A 4 20.90 -25.49 -4.85
C LEU A 4 20.21 -25.36 -6.22
N ASN A 5 20.60 -26.13 -7.23
CA ASN A 5 20.15 -25.90 -8.61
C ASN A 5 19.13 -26.90 -9.16
N GLN A 6 18.50 -27.73 -8.33
CA GLN A 6 17.29 -28.46 -8.75
C GLN A 6 16.07 -27.75 -8.22
N ARG A 7 15.54 -26.77 -8.99
CA ARG A 7 14.23 -26.16 -8.73
C ARG A 7 13.19 -27.28 -8.70
N ALA A 8 12.58 -27.49 -7.54
CA ALA A 8 11.43 -28.38 -7.46
C ALA A 8 10.38 -27.92 -8.49
N PRO A 9 9.71 -28.84 -9.20
CA PRO A 9 8.71 -28.45 -10.19
C PRO A 9 7.66 -27.57 -9.52
N TRP A 10 7.19 -26.52 -10.21
CA TRP A 10 6.26 -25.51 -9.68
C TRP A 10 5.07 -26.09 -8.91
N ARG A 11 4.55 -27.27 -9.36
CA ARG A 11 3.46 -27.99 -8.69
C ARG A 11 3.81 -28.47 -7.29
N GLY A 12 5.08 -28.72 -6.99
CA GLY A 12 5.54 -29.09 -5.65
C GLY A 12 5.69 -27.91 -4.70
N GLN A 13 5.59 -26.69 -5.21
CA GLN A 13 5.67 -25.45 -4.41
C GLN A 13 4.28 -24.89 -4.03
N ILE A 14 3.23 -25.47 -4.57
CA ILE A 14 1.82 -25.14 -4.26
C ILE A 14 1.21 -26.36 -3.56
N SER A 15 0.66 -26.17 -2.37
CA SER A 15 -0.04 -27.20 -1.62
C SER A 15 -1.45 -26.79 -1.27
N ALA A 16 -2.32 -27.76 -1.02
CA ALA A 16 -3.69 -27.48 -0.57
C ALA A 16 -3.71 -26.73 0.77
N ALA A 17 -2.80 -27.06 1.70
CA ALA A 17 -2.67 -26.36 2.96
C ALA A 17 -2.21 -24.91 2.75
N GLY A 18 -1.20 -24.68 1.89
CA GLY A 18 -0.71 -23.33 1.53
C GLY A 18 -1.80 -22.49 0.87
N ILE A 19 -2.58 -23.06 -0.04
CA ILE A 19 -3.71 -22.36 -0.66
C ILE A 19 -4.77 -22.02 0.39
N LEU A 20 -5.17 -22.97 1.24
CA LEU A 20 -6.21 -22.73 2.26
C LEU A 20 -5.78 -21.63 3.24
N ILE A 21 -4.55 -21.72 3.78
CA ILE A 21 -3.98 -20.72 4.68
C ILE A 21 -3.87 -19.38 3.96
N GLY A 22 -3.40 -19.39 2.70
CA GLY A 22 -3.29 -18.20 1.86
C GLY A 22 -4.63 -17.53 1.62
N CYS A 23 -5.68 -18.29 1.28
CA CYS A 23 -7.03 -17.76 1.04
C CYS A 23 -7.66 -17.17 2.31
N ILE A 24 -7.59 -17.87 3.45
CA ILE A 24 -8.10 -17.36 4.73
C ILE A 24 -7.33 -16.08 5.12
N GLY A 25 -5.99 -16.13 5.03
CA GLY A 25 -5.17 -14.97 5.29
C GLY A 25 -5.45 -13.80 4.34
N CYS A 26 -5.69 -14.08 3.06
CA CYS A 26 -6.05 -13.07 2.07
C CYS A 26 -7.33 -12.33 2.47
N VAL A 27 -8.38 -13.04 2.90
CA VAL A 27 -9.63 -12.41 3.37
C VAL A 27 -9.36 -11.45 4.52
N ILE A 28 -8.61 -11.90 5.53
CA ILE A 28 -8.31 -11.11 6.73
C ILE A 28 -7.43 -9.90 6.38
N ILE A 29 -6.36 -10.13 5.63
CA ILE A 29 -5.38 -9.08 5.28
C ILE A 29 -6.03 -8.05 4.35
N THR A 30 -6.80 -8.48 3.34
CA THR A 30 -7.51 -7.58 2.44
C THR A 30 -8.50 -6.70 3.20
N ALA A 31 -9.31 -7.28 4.08
CA ALA A 31 -10.25 -6.53 4.90
C ALA A 31 -9.55 -5.50 5.80
N SER A 32 -8.47 -5.93 6.46
CA SER A 32 -7.62 -5.04 7.28
C SER A 32 -6.99 -3.92 6.42
N SER A 33 -6.57 -4.23 5.20
CA SER A 33 -5.96 -3.26 4.28
C SER A 33 -6.96 -2.19 3.82
N VAL A 34 -8.21 -2.57 3.48
CA VAL A 34 -9.27 -1.59 3.19
C VAL A 34 -9.44 -0.62 4.34
N TYR A 35 -9.62 -1.14 5.56
CA TYR A 35 -9.81 -0.29 6.75
C TYR A 35 -8.63 0.64 6.98
N THR A 36 -7.41 0.11 6.93
CA THR A 36 -6.19 0.90 7.15
C THR A 36 -6.00 1.96 6.07
N ALA A 37 -6.19 1.60 4.80
CA ALA A 37 -6.06 2.53 3.68
C ALA A 37 -7.06 3.70 3.79
N LEU A 38 -8.30 3.43 4.13
CA LEU A 38 -9.32 4.45 4.34
C LEU A 38 -9.01 5.34 5.54
N LYS A 39 -8.52 4.78 6.64
CA LYS A 39 -8.27 5.52 7.88
C LYS A 39 -6.98 6.33 7.84
N MET A 40 -5.94 5.80 7.19
CA MET A 40 -4.58 6.35 7.21
C MET A 40 -4.15 7.02 5.90
N GLY A 41 -4.85 6.72 4.79
CA GLY A 41 -4.40 7.14 3.46
C GLY A 41 -3.10 6.47 3.01
N ALA A 42 -2.73 5.36 3.63
CA ALA A 42 -1.52 4.59 3.31
C ALA A 42 -1.76 3.09 3.53
N LEU A 43 -1.05 2.27 2.76
CA LEU A 43 -0.98 0.82 2.99
C LEU A 43 0.37 0.52 3.65
N PRO A 44 0.39 0.09 4.90
CA PRO A 44 1.62 -0.40 5.50
C PRO A 44 1.99 -1.73 4.86
N TRP A 45 3.21 -1.83 4.40
CA TRP A 45 3.80 -2.94 3.63
C TRP A 45 3.34 -4.34 4.10
N PRO A 46 2.40 -4.98 3.41
CA PRO A 46 1.87 -6.27 3.85
C PRO A 46 2.87 -7.41 3.68
N THR A 47 3.85 -7.28 2.78
CA THR A 47 4.75 -8.35 2.36
C THR A 47 5.53 -8.97 3.53
N ILE A 48 6.11 -8.17 4.42
CA ILE A 48 6.87 -8.70 5.57
C ILE A 48 5.92 -9.40 6.55
N PHE A 49 4.78 -8.76 6.87
CA PHE A 49 3.78 -9.33 7.77
C PHE A 49 3.21 -10.65 7.24
N THR A 50 2.82 -10.68 5.97
CA THR A 50 2.26 -11.87 5.32
C THR A 50 3.30 -12.99 5.19
N SER A 51 4.58 -12.66 4.96
CA SER A 51 5.69 -13.61 4.91
C SER A 51 5.85 -14.35 6.24
N ILE A 52 5.89 -13.61 7.34
CA ILE A 52 6.02 -14.20 8.69
C ILE A 52 4.78 -15.01 9.03
N THR A 53 3.58 -14.48 8.75
CA THR A 53 2.31 -15.16 9.02
C THR A 53 2.21 -16.48 8.25
N ALA A 54 2.52 -16.47 6.95
CA ALA A 54 2.52 -17.67 6.12
C ALA A 54 3.49 -18.73 6.65
N LEU A 55 4.71 -18.32 7.00
CA LEU A 55 5.73 -19.22 7.52
C LEU A 55 5.30 -19.85 8.85
N VAL A 56 4.76 -19.06 9.78
CA VAL A 56 4.33 -19.55 11.11
C VAL A 56 3.16 -20.52 10.99
N LEU A 57 2.14 -20.18 10.19
CA LEU A 57 0.96 -21.02 10.01
C LEU A 57 1.29 -22.33 9.26
N LEU A 58 2.13 -22.28 8.23
CA LEU A 58 2.59 -23.48 7.53
C LEU A 58 3.40 -24.40 8.44
N ARG A 59 4.27 -23.86 9.31
CA ARG A 59 4.99 -24.65 10.29
C ARG A 59 4.08 -25.32 11.31
N ALA A 60 3.05 -24.61 11.78
CA ALA A 60 2.03 -25.19 12.63
C ALA A 60 1.29 -26.35 11.93
N ALA A 61 1.17 -26.29 10.59
CA ALA A 61 0.64 -27.38 9.75
C ALA A 61 1.69 -28.45 9.37
N GLY A 62 2.88 -28.44 9.99
CA GLY A 62 3.95 -29.42 9.75
C GLY A 62 4.74 -29.20 8.46
N ARG A 63 4.69 -28.01 7.85
CA ARG A 63 5.34 -27.67 6.58
C ARG A 63 6.48 -26.66 6.79
N THR A 64 7.62 -26.90 6.15
CA THR A 64 8.85 -26.12 6.36
C THR A 64 9.45 -25.53 5.08
N SER A 65 8.77 -25.69 3.94
CA SER A 65 9.27 -25.19 2.65
C SER A 65 9.14 -23.67 2.55
N LEU A 66 10.27 -22.98 2.33
CA LEU A 66 10.27 -21.53 2.10
C LEU A 66 9.57 -21.14 0.79
N ASN A 67 9.69 -21.98 -0.25
CA ASN A 67 8.98 -21.72 -1.51
C ASN A 67 7.47 -21.78 -1.35
N GLU A 68 6.97 -22.74 -0.56
CA GLU A 68 5.56 -22.83 -0.22
C GLU A 68 5.12 -21.64 0.63
N ALA A 69 5.92 -21.21 1.61
CA ALA A 69 5.64 -20.03 2.42
C ALA A 69 5.56 -18.76 1.57
N ASN A 70 6.47 -18.61 0.58
CA ASN A 70 6.44 -17.47 -0.32
C ASN A 70 5.19 -17.47 -1.22
N VAL A 71 4.77 -18.61 -1.78
CA VAL A 71 3.53 -18.66 -2.57
C VAL A 71 2.31 -18.38 -1.71
N THR A 72 2.26 -18.92 -0.48
CA THR A 72 1.18 -18.67 0.48
C THR A 72 1.12 -17.18 0.86
N GLN A 73 2.27 -16.55 1.08
CA GLN A 73 2.39 -15.12 1.34
C GLN A 73 1.86 -14.27 0.18
N ILE A 74 2.19 -14.62 -1.08
CA ILE A 74 1.70 -13.92 -2.27
C ILE A 74 0.16 -14.02 -2.37
N ILE A 75 -0.44 -15.19 -2.05
CA ILE A 75 -1.89 -15.30 -1.99
C ILE A 75 -2.47 -14.31 -0.97
N MET A 76 -1.84 -14.19 0.20
CA MET A 76 -2.30 -13.27 1.25
C MET A 76 -2.16 -11.80 0.85
N SER A 77 -1.02 -11.41 0.24
CA SER A 77 -0.70 -10.00 -0.05
C SER A 77 -1.41 -9.45 -1.27
N ALA A 78 -1.63 -10.27 -2.30
CA ALA A 78 -2.21 -9.81 -3.56
C ALA A 78 -3.60 -9.17 -3.40
N GLY A 79 -4.41 -9.64 -2.45
CA GLY A 79 -5.71 -9.03 -2.15
C GLY A 79 -5.60 -7.62 -1.57
N SER A 80 -4.55 -7.35 -0.79
CA SER A 80 -4.34 -6.02 -0.20
C SER A 80 -3.98 -4.96 -1.26
N MET A 81 -3.38 -5.36 -2.37
CA MET A 81 -3.08 -4.45 -3.49
C MET A 81 -4.36 -4.01 -4.20
N VAL A 82 -5.31 -4.94 -4.39
CA VAL A 82 -6.65 -4.60 -4.89
C VAL A 82 -7.37 -3.64 -3.93
N ALA A 83 -7.29 -3.93 -2.63
CA ALA A 83 -7.86 -3.08 -1.58
C ALA A 83 -7.32 -1.66 -1.64
N GLY A 84 -6.01 -1.50 -1.81
CA GLY A 84 -5.34 -0.20 -1.94
C GLY A 84 -5.84 0.58 -3.13
N GLY A 85 -5.82 0.00 -4.32
CA GLY A 85 -6.27 0.66 -5.54
C GLY A 85 -7.71 1.17 -5.44
N LEU A 86 -8.62 0.39 -4.86
CA LEU A 86 -10.01 0.80 -4.63
C LEU A 86 -10.13 1.86 -3.53
N ALA A 87 -9.51 1.65 -2.37
CA ALA A 87 -9.62 2.55 -1.23
C ALA A 87 -8.98 3.93 -1.47
N PHE A 88 -8.03 4.02 -2.40
CA PHE A 88 -7.38 5.26 -2.79
C PHE A 88 -8.12 6.03 -3.90
N THR A 89 -9.21 5.48 -4.43
CA THR A 89 -9.95 6.10 -5.53
C THR A 89 -11.45 6.18 -5.28
N ILE A 90 -12.14 5.08 -5.08
CA ILE A 90 -13.59 4.98 -5.03
C ILE A 90 -14.25 5.84 -3.93
N PRO A 91 -13.71 5.98 -2.70
CA PRO A 91 -14.33 6.84 -1.69
C PRO A 91 -14.47 8.30 -2.11
N GLY A 92 -13.72 8.74 -3.13
CA GLY A 92 -13.90 10.06 -3.71
C GLY A 92 -15.31 10.28 -4.28
N VAL A 93 -15.95 9.25 -4.81
CA VAL A 93 -17.34 9.30 -5.29
C VAL A 93 -18.28 9.64 -4.13
N TRP A 94 -18.08 8.99 -2.98
CA TRP A 94 -18.89 9.23 -1.77
C TRP A 94 -18.71 10.64 -1.21
N MET A 95 -17.46 11.14 -1.23
CA MET A 95 -17.15 12.51 -0.79
C MET A 95 -17.82 13.59 -1.65
N LEU A 96 -18.12 13.29 -2.91
CA LEU A 96 -18.82 14.19 -3.82
C LEU A 96 -20.35 14.04 -3.76
N GLY A 97 -20.87 13.15 -2.90
CA GLY A 97 -22.31 12.92 -2.78
C GLY A 97 -22.91 12.16 -3.97
N LEU A 98 -22.09 11.43 -4.72
CA LEU A 98 -22.48 10.61 -5.87
C LEU A 98 -22.66 9.13 -5.50
N ASP A 99 -22.75 8.82 -4.21
CA ASP A 99 -22.90 7.45 -3.68
C ASP A 99 -24.19 6.75 -4.16
N ALA A 100 -25.26 7.51 -4.38
CA ALA A 100 -26.52 6.99 -4.92
C ALA A 100 -26.42 6.54 -6.38
N GLU A 101 -25.44 7.04 -7.12
CA GLU A 101 -25.19 6.69 -8.54
C GLU A 101 -24.31 5.45 -8.68
N LEU A 102 -23.75 4.91 -7.57
CA LEU A 102 -22.75 3.89 -7.57
C LEU A 102 -23.26 2.58 -6.97
N SER A 103 -23.34 1.53 -7.79
CA SER A 103 -23.68 0.18 -7.33
C SER A 103 -22.45 -0.61 -6.91
N TRP A 104 -22.63 -1.56 -6.00
CA TRP A 104 -21.57 -2.51 -5.59
C TRP A 104 -21.09 -3.39 -6.77
N ILE A 105 -21.95 -3.62 -7.78
CA ILE A 105 -21.60 -4.37 -8.99
C ILE A 105 -20.59 -3.59 -9.84
N GLU A 106 -20.76 -2.26 -9.95
CA GLU A 106 -19.84 -1.40 -10.69
C GLU A 106 -18.49 -1.31 -9.99
N ILE A 107 -18.48 -1.15 -8.65
CA ILE A 107 -17.22 -1.23 -7.86
C ILE A 107 -16.53 -2.58 -8.08
N GLY A 108 -17.31 -3.67 -8.07
CA GLY A 108 -16.82 -5.02 -8.36
C GLY A 108 -16.26 -5.15 -9.78
N GLY A 109 -16.92 -4.53 -10.74
CA GLY A 109 -16.45 -4.42 -12.12
C GLY A 109 -15.11 -3.70 -12.23
N VAL A 110 -14.97 -2.54 -11.59
CA VAL A 110 -13.71 -1.77 -11.53
C VAL A 110 -12.60 -2.61 -10.91
N ALA A 111 -12.86 -3.24 -9.76
CA ALA A 111 -11.92 -4.11 -9.08
C ALA A 111 -11.46 -5.27 -9.97
N LEU A 112 -12.39 -5.94 -10.62
CA LEU A 112 -12.10 -7.09 -11.48
C LEU A 112 -11.36 -6.67 -12.76
N ALA A 113 -11.76 -5.56 -13.38
CA ALA A 113 -11.09 -5.01 -14.58
C ALA A 113 -9.63 -4.64 -14.29
N GLY A 114 -9.39 -3.91 -13.19
CA GLY A 114 -8.05 -3.58 -12.74
C GLY A 114 -7.24 -4.81 -12.36
N THR A 115 -7.87 -5.79 -11.68
CA THR A 115 -7.23 -7.05 -11.30
C THR A 115 -6.76 -7.85 -12.51
N LEU A 116 -7.62 -8.05 -13.52
CA LEU A 116 -7.25 -8.79 -14.73
C LEU A 116 -6.16 -8.05 -15.51
N LEU A 117 -6.28 -6.75 -15.63
CA LEU A 117 -5.28 -5.92 -16.31
C LEU A 117 -3.92 -5.99 -15.57
N GLY A 118 -3.90 -5.87 -14.25
CA GLY A 118 -2.71 -6.00 -13.43
C GLY A 118 -2.05 -7.38 -13.55
N LEU A 119 -2.82 -8.47 -13.52
CA LEU A 119 -2.30 -9.83 -13.71
C LEU A 119 -1.65 -10.02 -15.09
N VAL A 120 -2.24 -9.45 -16.12
CA VAL A 120 -1.68 -9.45 -17.49
C VAL A 120 -0.38 -8.66 -17.52
N CYS A 121 -0.38 -7.43 -16.99
CA CYS A 121 0.80 -6.58 -16.94
C CYS A 121 1.94 -7.25 -16.17
N THR A 122 1.64 -7.84 -15.00
CA THR A 122 2.63 -8.61 -14.23
C THR A 122 3.27 -9.72 -15.05
N ALA A 123 2.46 -10.52 -15.77
CA ALA A 123 2.98 -11.60 -16.60
C ALA A 123 3.92 -11.09 -17.71
N LEU A 124 3.63 -9.91 -18.28
CA LEU A 124 4.42 -9.32 -19.36
C LEU A 124 5.72 -8.69 -18.88
N ILE A 125 5.68 -7.93 -17.77
CA ILE A 125 6.81 -7.10 -17.34
C ILE A 125 7.74 -7.79 -16.32
N ARG A 126 7.26 -8.79 -15.57
CA ARG A 126 7.96 -9.42 -14.46
C ARG A 126 9.41 -9.83 -14.79
N ARG A 127 9.61 -10.51 -15.93
CA ARG A 127 10.94 -11.00 -16.32
C ARG A 127 11.94 -9.86 -16.43
N ARG A 128 11.55 -8.77 -17.11
CA ARG A 128 12.41 -7.60 -17.29
C ARG A 128 12.74 -6.94 -15.96
N PHE A 129 11.72 -6.76 -15.09
CA PHE A 129 11.86 -5.98 -13.87
C PHE A 129 12.44 -6.76 -12.70
N VAL A 130 12.22 -8.08 -12.62
CA VAL A 130 12.69 -8.90 -11.51
C VAL A 130 13.93 -9.71 -11.87
N GLU A 131 14.01 -10.30 -13.08
CA GLU A 131 15.09 -11.21 -13.44
C GLU A 131 16.25 -10.51 -14.16
N GLU A 132 15.95 -9.59 -15.06
CA GLU A 132 16.94 -8.95 -15.96
C GLU A 132 17.39 -7.56 -15.49
N SER A 133 16.72 -6.97 -14.50
CA SER A 133 17.09 -5.66 -13.93
C SER A 133 17.91 -5.80 -12.65
N ASP A 134 18.70 -4.74 -12.36
CA ASP A 134 19.45 -4.58 -11.11
C ASP A 134 18.64 -3.86 -10.02
N LEU A 135 17.30 -3.82 -10.16
CA LEU A 135 16.42 -3.18 -9.18
C LEU A 135 16.46 -3.93 -7.84
N GLU A 136 16.62 -3.18 -6.77
CA GLU A 136 16.82 -3.74 -5.43
C GLU A 136 15.54 -4.30 -4.82
N TYR A 137 14.38 -3.68 -5.08
CA TYR A 137 13.11 -3.99 -4.42
C TYR A 137 13.27 -4.10 -2.90
N PRO A 138 13.51 -2.98 -2.19
CA PRO A 138 13.93 -3.01 -0.78
C PRO A 138 13.02 -3.85 0.12
N ILE A 139 11.69 -3.73 -0.07
CA ILE A 139 10.69 -4.47 0.70
C ILE A 139 10.75 -5.98 0.41
N GLY A 140 10.89 -6.35 -0.87
CA GLY A 140 10.99 -7.76 -1.27
C GLY A 140 12.28 -8.42 -0.80
N THR A 141 13.38 -7.68 -0.81
CA THR A 141 14.67 -8.13 -0.30
C THR A 141 14.61 -8.33 1.22
N ALA A 142 14.07 -7.36 1.97
CA ALA A 142 13.88 -7.48 3.42
C ALA A 142 12.95 -8.66 3.79
N ALA A 143 11.88 -8.90 3.02
CA ALA A 143 11.00 -10.05 3.24
C ALA A 143 11.72 -11.39 3.02
N ALA A 144 12.58 -11.49 1.99
CA ALA A 144 13.39 -12.69 1.75
C ALA A 144 14.38 -12.95 2.89
N GLU A 145 15.07 -11.91 3.37
CA GLU A 145 15.98 -12.00 4.50
C GLU A 145 15.25 -12.44 5.77
N THR A 146 14.09 -11.84 6.05
CA THR A 146 13.23 -12.21 7.18
C THR A 146 12.79 -13.67 7.11
N LEU A 147 12.35 -14.16 5.95
CA LEU A 147 11.97 -15.57 5.76
C LEU A 147 13.15 -16.52 5.97
N MET A 148 14.34 -16.16 5.51
CA MET A 148 15.55 -16.96 5.67
C MET A 148 16.03 -16.96 7.13
N ALA A 149 16.00 -15.81 7.80
CA ALA A 149 16.38 -15.67 9.21
C ALA A 149 15.39 -16.38 10.14
N SER A 150 14.09 -16.26 9.88
CA SER A 150 13.02 -16.88 10.68
C SER A 150 12.97 -18.41 10.62
N ARG A 151 13.90 -19.04 9.91
CA ARG A 151 14.02 -20.52 9.86
C ARG A 151 14.11 -21.18 11.23
N ALA A 152 14.47 -20.43 12.27
CA ALA A 152 14.89 -20.98 13.55
C ALA A 152 13.85 -20.95 14.67
N GLY A 153 12.71 -20.19 14.68
CA GLY A 153 12.02 -20.09 15.96
C GLY A 153 10.52 -19.85 16.03
N GLY A 154 9.86 -20.61 16.93
CA GLY A 154 8.46 -20.40 17.36
C GLY A 154 8.23 -19.10 18.15
N ALA A 155 9.27 -18.38 18.58
CA ALA A 155 9.19 -17.10 19.29
C ALA A 155 8.64 -15.97 18.41
N THR A 156 8.96 -15.96 17.12
CA THR A 156 8.48 -14.97 16.14
C THR A 156 6.96 -14.95 16.04
N GLY A 157 6.34 -16.13 15.90
CA GLY A 157 4.88 -16.23 15.85
C GLY A 157 4.21 -15.78 17.14
N LYS A 158 4.77 -16.12 18.31
CA LYS A 158 4.24 -15.67 19.62
C LYS A 158 4.28 -14.14 19.75
N ARG A 159 5.37 -13.50 19.28
CA ARG A 159 5.52 -12.03 19.29
C ARG A 159 4.51 -11.37 18.36
N LEU A 160 4.38 -11.88 17.12
CA LEU A 160 3.45 -11.35 16.12
C LEU A 160 1.99 -11.46 16.59
N PHE A 161 1.52 -12.66 16.87
CA PHE A 161 0.12 -12.89 17.24
C PHE A 161 -0.20 -12.38 18.65
N GLY A 162 0.78 -12.38 19.57
CA GLY A 162 0.62 -11.80 20.89
C GLY A 162 0.44 -10.28 20.86
N SER A 163 1.26 -9.56 20.07
CA SER A 163 1.11 -8.11 19.87
C SER A 163 -0.18 -7.77 19.11
N MET A 164 -0.56 -8.60 18.14
CA MET A 164 -1.81 -8.47 17.41
C MET A 164 -3.03 -8.60 18.33
N ALA A 165 -3.05 -9.62 19.20
CA ALA A 165 -4.11 -9.81 20.18
C ALA A 165 -4.17 -8.65 21.18
N ALA A 166 -3.03 -8.18 21.69
CA ALA A 166 -2.98 -7.06 22.63
C ALA A 166 -3.54 -5.77 22.00
N ALA A 167 -3.15 -5.44 20.78
CA ALA A 167 -3.66 -4.26 20.05
C ALA A 167 -5.14 -4.40 19.71
N GLY A 168 -5.59 -5.60 19.34
CA GLY A 168 -7.00 -5.88 19.08
C GLY A 168 -7.86 -5.70 20.33
N ILE A 169 -7.41 -6.20 21.48
CA ILE A 169 -8.10 -5.98 22.76
C ILE A 169 -8.15 -4.49 23.11
N TRP A 170 -7.04 -3.77 22.92
CA TRP A 170 -7.01 -2.32 23.13
C TRP A 170 -8.02 -1.59 22.27
N CYS A 171 -8.09 -1.92 20.98
CA CYS A 171 -9.06 -1.36 20.03
C CYS A 171 -10.51 -1.66 20.46
N ALA A 172 -10.80 -2.91 20.88
CA ALA A 172 -12.12 -3.29 21.38
C ALA A 172 -12.52 -2.52 22.65
N LEU A 173 -11.58 -2.31 23.57
CA LEU A 173 -11.82 -1.52 24.79
C LEU A 173 -12.06 -0.05 24.48
N ARG A 174 -11.40 0.49 23.44
CA ARG A 174 -11.57 1.88 22.99
C ARG A 174 -12.86 2.08 22.19
N ASP A 175 -13.08 1.29 21.14
CA ASP A 175 -14.10 1.57 20.13
C ASP A 175 -15.42 0.83 20.41
N LEU A 176 -15.40 -0.35 21.07
CA LEU A 176 -16.59 -1.11 21.38
C LEU A 176 -17.08 -0.86 22.83
N ALA A 177 -16.16 -0.94 23.80
CA ALA A 177 -16.52 -0.77 25.21
C ALA A 177 -16.50 0.70 25.68
N GLY A 178 -15.83 1.60 24.97
CA GLY A 178 -15.73 3.02 25.32
C GLY A 178 -14.96 3.29 26.64
N VAL A 179 -14.24 2.29 27.16
CA VAL A 179 -13.50 2.39 28.45
C VAL A 179 -12.25 3.25 28.29
N ILE A 180 -11.64 3.22 27.11
CA ILE A 180 -10.42 3.96 26.80
C ILE A 180 -10.78 5.15 25.90
N PRO A 181 -10.36 6.39 26.26
CA PRO A 181 -10.66 7.55 25.41
C PRO A 181 -9.91 7.45 24.07
N ALA A 182 -10.60 7.76 22.96
CA ALA A 182 -10.01 7.78 21.63
C ALA A 182 -8.99 8.92 21.47
N MET A 183 -9.20 10.06 22.15
CA MET A 183 -8.31 11.23 22.13
C MET A 183 -7.78 11.52 23.53
N ILE A 184 -6.47 11.75 23.62
CA ILE A 184 -5.78 12.14 24.85
C ILE A 184 -5.23 13.55 24.68
N GLY A 185 -5.42 14.42 25.68
CA GLY A 185 -4.84 15.77 25.68
C GLY A 185 -5.37 16.67 24.56
N ALA A 186 -6.64 16.54 24.17
CA ALA A 186 -7.25 17.40 23.19
C ALA A 186 -7.28 18.86 23.69
N LEU A 187 -6.73 19.78 22.89
CA LEU A 187 -6.74 21.22 23.18
C LEU A 187 -7.62 21.96 22.16
N PRO A 188 -8.46 22.90 22.58
CA PRO A 188 -9.33 23.67 21.72
C PRO A 188 -8.54 24.80 21.02
N ILE A 189 -7.72 24.44 20.02
CA ILE A 189 -6.98 25.40 19.21
C ILE A 189 -7.81 25.71 17.96
N PRO A 190 -8.13 26.99 17.67
CA PRO A 190 -8.93 27.34 16.51
C PRO A 190 -8.34 26.79 15.19
N GLY A 191 -9.14 25.98 14.48
CA GLY A 191 -8.76 25.40 13.19
C GLY A 191 -7.78 24.23 13.25
N VAL A 192 -7.20 23.91 14.42
CA VAL A 192 -6.22 22.84 14.60
C VAL A 192 -6.78 21.70 15.43
N ALA A 193 -6.89 20.53 14.86
CA ALA A 193 -7.27 19.32 15.58
C ALA A 193 -6.07 18.80 16.40
N PHE A 194 -5.83 19.43 17.58
CA PHE A 194 -4.73 19.05 18.46
C PHE A 194 -5.13 17.96 19.44
N GLY A 195 -4.24 17.00 19.63
CA GLY A 195 -4.40 15.89 20.57
C GLY A 195 -3.52 14.72 20.18
N ILE A 196 -3.56 13.66 20.98
CA ILE A 196 -2.94 12.37 20.68
C ILE A 196 -4.07 11.37 20.42
N TYR A 197 -4.13 10.85 19.20
CA TYR A 197 -5.06 9.77 18.91
C TYR A 197 -4.54 8.47 19.50
N ASN A 198 -5.32 7.88 20.38
CA ASN A 198 -4.95 6.68 21.12
C ASN A 198 -5.12 5.42 20.24
N SER A 199 -4.30 5.32 19.21
CA SER A 199 -4.33 4.25 18.22
C SER A 199 -3.00 3.50 18.21
N PRO A 200 -2.96 2.23 18.66
CA PRO A 200 -1.80 1.36 18.50
C PRO A 200 -1.35 1.23 17.04
N MET A 201 -2.31 1.21 16.09
CA MET A 201 -2.02 1.16 14.66
C MET A 201 -1.20 2.38 14.22
N LEU A 202 -1.60 3.57 14.63
CA LEU A 202 -0.93 4.82 14.24
C LEU A 202 0.48 4.93 14.83
N LEU A 203 0.66 4.50 16.08
CA LEU A 203 1.97 4.34 16.70
C LEU A 203 2.86 3.36 15.93
N SER A 204 2.28 2.22 15.50
CA SER A 204 3.00 1.22 14.72
C SER A 204 3.41 1.73 13.35
N VAL A 205 2.55 2.50 12.67
CA VAL A 205 2.90 3.16 11.40
C VAL A 205 4.11 4.07 11.58
N GLY A 206 4.09 4.92 12.62
CA GLY A 206 5.24 5.79 12.92
C GLY A 206 6.52 5.01 13.22
N PHE A 207 6.42 3.88 13.92
CA PHE A 207 7.54 2.99 14.19
C PHE A 207 8.10 2.35 12.91
N LEU A 208 7.21 1.83 12.03
CA LEU A 208 7.60 1.14 10.80
C LEU A 208 8.17 2.08 9.74
N VAL A 209 7.57 3.25 9.58
CA VAL A 209 8.01 4.27 8.60
C VAL A 209 9.41 4.83 8.96
N GLY A 210 9.70 4.94 10.25
CA GLY A 210 11.02 5.33 10.75
C GLY A 210 11.20 6.84 10.94
N GLY A 211 12.21 7.18 11.74
CA GLY A 211 12.38 8.52 12.29
C GLY A 211 12.59 9.63 11.26
N ALA A 212 13.37 9.38 10.20
CA ALA A 212 13.65 10.41 9.20
C ALA A 212 12.39 10.81 8.40
N ALA A 213 11.65 9.85 7.88
CA ALA A 213 10.43 10.10 7.11
C ALA A 213 9.33 10.73 7.98
N VAL A 214 9.16 10.25 9.23
CA VAL A 214 8.20 10.81 10.19
C VAL A 214 8.59 12.23 10.62
N ALA A 215 9.87 12.57 10.67
CA ALA A 215 10.30 13.95 10.94
C ALA A 215 9.80 14.93 9.86
N PHE A 216 9.84 14.54 8.57
CA PHE A 216 9.24 15.34 7.49
C PHE A 216 7.71 15.38 7.59
N TRP A 217 7.07 14.27 7.97
CA TRP A 217 5.64 14.23 8.26
C TRP A 217 5.28 15.22 9.37
N LEU A 218 6.02 15.22 10.49
CA LEU A 218 5.83 16.15 11.60
C LEU A 218 6.06 17.61 11.16
N ALA A 219 7.12 17.87 10.39
CA ALA A 219 7.41 19.20 9.87
C ALA A 219 6.26 19.73 9.00
N GLY A 220 5.71 18.91 8.12
CA GLY A 220 4.51 19.26 7.34
C GLY A 220 3.31 19.62 8.22
N GLY A 221 3.04 18.81 9.23
CA GLY A 221 1.96 19.06 10.19
C GLY A 221 2.15 20.35 11.00
N LEU A 222 3.37 20.65 11.43
CA LEU A 222 3.68 21.90 12.13
C LEU A 222 3.52 23.13 11.23
N ILE A 223 4.03 23.08 10.00
CA ILE A 223 3.89 24.17 9.03
C ILE A 223 2.43 24.42 8.72
N ALA A 224 1.64 23.38 8.47
CA ALA A 224 0.24 23.49 8.12
C ALA A 224 -0.60 24.07 9.28
N ASN A 225 -0.56 23.42 10.43
CA ASN A 225 -1.45 23.71 11.53
C ASN A 225 -1.03 24.96 12.32
N PHE A 226 0.26 25.11 12.63
CA PHE A 226 0.72 26.24 13.44
C PHE A 226 1.24 27.41 12.60
N GLY A 227 1.83 27.15 11.41
CA GLY A 227 2.25 28.20 10.50
C GLY A 227 1.10 28.80 9.71
N ILE A 228 0.43 27.98 8.90
CA ILE A 228 -0.59 28.48 7.95
C ILE A 228 -1.93 28.73 8.66
N ILE A 229 -2.48 27.72 9.36
CA ILE A 229 -3.81 27.87 9.96
C ILE A 229 -3.75 28.86 11.13
N LEU A 230 -3.01 28.53 12.18
CA LEU A 230 -3.00 29.36 13.40
C LEU A 230 -2.28 30.68 13.18
N GLY A 231 -1.04 30.66 12.68
CA GLY A 231 -0.20 31.83 12.49
C GLY A 231 -0.75 32.79 11.45
N GLY A 232 -1.16 32.28 10.28
CA GLY A 232 -1.74 33.08 9.20
C GLY A 232 -3.08 33.69 9.57
N SER A 233 -3.96 32.95 10.27
CA SER A 233 -5.24 33.49 10.76
C SER A 233 -5.03 34.53 11.89
N ALA A 234 -4.08 34.30 12.80
CA ALA A 234 -3.74 35.27 13.84
C ALA A 234 -3.12 36.56 13.27
N ALA A 235 -2.40 36.46 12.17
CA ALA A 235 -1.84 37.62 11.44
C ALA A 235 -2.90 38.33 10.56
N GLY A 236 -4.13 37.83 10.47
CA GLY A 236 -5.20 38.41 9.68
C GLY A 236 -5.05 38.26 8.16
N LEU A 237 -4.20 37.29 7.70
CA LEU A 237 -3.98 37.04 6.27
C LEU A 237 -5.18 36.34 5.63
N TRP A 238 -5.86 35.48 6.35
CA TRP A 238 -7.03 34.72 5.94
C TRP A 238 -7.85 34.26 7.16
N ASP A 239 -9.07 33.85 6.95
CA ASP A 239 -9.89 33.17 7.94
C ASP A 239 -9.52 31.68 8.06
N VAL A 240 -10.01 31.02 9.10
CA VAL A 240 -9.68 29.60 9.37
C VAL A 240 -10.17 28.68 8.23
N ALA A 241 -11.31 28.95 7.62
CA ALA A 241 -11.86 28.13 6.54
C ALA A 241 -11.00 28.23 5.27
N ASN A 242 -10.61 29.45 4.88
CA ASN A 242 -9.68 29.66 3.78
C ASN A 242 -8.30 29.04 4.07
N ALA A 243 -7.79 29.16 5.30
CA ALA A 243 -6.54 28.52 5.71
C ALA A 243 -6.59 27.00 5.53
N GLN A 244 -7.69 26.35 5.91
CA GLN A 244 -7.89 24.91 5.72
C GLN A 244 -7.95 24.54 4.24
N GLY A 245 -8.59 25.33 3.40
CA GLY A 245 -8.59 25.17 1.94
C GLY A 245 -7.19 25.28 1.32
N ILE A 246 -6.38 26.25 1.79
CA ILE A 246 -4.97 26.42 1.39
C ILE A 246 -4.15 25.20 1.79
N VAL A 247 -4.26 24.77 3.05
CA VAL A 247 -3.49 23.62 3.59
C VAL A 247 -3.84 22.32 2.86
N SER A 248 -5.13 22.02 2.65
CA SER A 248 -5.53 20.82 1.93
C SER A 248 -5.01 20.82 0.49
N SER A 249 -5.14 21.95 -0.23
CA SER A 249 -4.62 22.08 -1.60
C SER A 249 -3.10 21.97 -1.67
N LEU A 250 -2.38 22.59 -0.73
CA LEU A 250 -0.91 22.50 -0.64
C LEU A 250 -0.45 21.08 -0.37
N GLY A 251 -1.09 20.37 0.57
CA GLY A 251 -0.76 18.98 0.92
C GLY A 251 -1.01 18.04 -0.26
N MET A 252 -2.16 18.15 -0.93
CA MET A 252 -2.47 17.40 -2.15
C MET A 252 -1.46 17.69 -3.26
N GLY A 253 -1.12 18.96 -3.48
CA GLY A 253 -0.10 19.35 -4.44
C GLY A 253 1.26 18.71 -4.15
N LEU A 254 1.71 18.74 -2.87
CA LEU A 254 2.98 18.09 -2.45
C LEU A 254 2.98 16.58 -2.70
N MET A 255 1.88 15.89 -2.37
CA MET A 255 1.76 14.44 -2.58
C MET A 255 1.77 14.11 -4.08
N MET A 256 0.97 14.79 -4.89
CA MET A 256 0.95 14.61 -6.34
C MET A 256 2.30 14.98 -6.98
N GLY A 257 2.91 16.08 -6.54
CA GLY A 257 4.23 16.51 -6.98
C GLY A 257 5.33 15.48 -6.66
N SER A 258 5.24 14.80 -5.50
CA SER A 258 6.12 13.68 -5.18
C SER A 258 6.01 12.55 -6.19
N GLY A 259 4.78 12.12 -6.53
CA GLY A 259 4.54 11.08 -7.54
C GLY A 259 5.07 11.47 -8.93
N ILE A 260 4.84 12.73 -9.36
CA ILE A 260 5.41 13.25 -10.61
C ILE A 260 6.95 13.30 -10.52
N GLY A 261 7.50 13.64 -9.35
CA GLY A 261 8.94 13.63 -9.10
C GLY A 261 9.58 12.26 -9.32
N VAL A 262 8.91 11.17 -8.92
CA VAL A 262 9.32 9.79 -9.24
C VAL A 262 9.43 9.60 -10.75
N VAL A 263 8.43 10.05 -11.49
CA VAL A 263 8.42 9.95 -12.96
C VAL A 263 9.60 10.71 -13.57
N VAL A 264 9.80 11.96 -13.16
CA VAL A 264 10.80 12.87 -13.74
C VAL A 264 12.24 12.44 -13.38
N ARG A 265 12.48 12.07 -12.12
CA ARG A 265 13.84 11.76 -11.64
C ARG A 265 14.26 10.32 -11.91
N ASP A 266 13.36 9.36 -11.70
CA ASP A 266 13.72 7.95 -11.66
C ASP A 266 13.32 7.22 -12.94
N ILE A 267 12.11 7.46 -13.44
CA ILE A 267 11.54 6.70 -14.56
C ILE A 267 12.04 7.24 -15.91
N LEU A 268 11.91 8.53 -16.18
CA LEU A 268 12.29 9.11 -17.45
C LEU A 268 13.77 8.89 -17.79
N PRO A 269 14.74 9.16 -16.88
CA PRO A 269 16.16 8.89 -17.18
C PRO A 269 16.47 7.41 -17.38
N ALA A 270 15.78 6.52 -16.65
CA ALA A 270 15.93 5.07 -16.84
C ALA A 270 15.40 4.62 -18.20
N ALA A 271 14.25 5.13 -18.63
CA ALA A 271 13.67 4.87 -19.95
C ALA A 271 14.56 5.39 -21.08
N PHE A 272 15.09 6.62 -20.97
CA PHE A 272 16.03 7.18 -21.95
C PHE A 272 17.34 6.40 -22.03
N ARG A 273 17.91 5.98 -20.90
CA ARG A 273 19.11 5.13 -20.88
C ARG A 273 18.86 3.78 -21.52
N SER A 274 17.74 3.15 -21.24
CA SER A 274 17.34 1.88 -21.84
C SER A 274 17.12 2.00 -23.36
N ALA A 275 16.48 3.06 -23.83
CA ALA A 275 16.27 3.33 -25.25
C ALA A 275 17.59 3.62 -26.00
N HIS A 276 18.56 4.25 -25.32
CA HIS A 276 19.86 4.58 -25.92
C HIS A 276 20.81 3.38 -25.92
N ASN A 277 20.82 2.56 -24.88
CA ASN A 277 21.62 1.33 -24.78
C ASN A 277 21.04 0.18 -25.60
N GLY A 278 19.72 0.13 -25.81
CA GLY A 278 19.05 -0.90 -26.63
C GLY A 278 19.47 -0.93 -28.10
N ARG A 279 20.23 0.06 -28.58
CA ARG A 279 20.86 0.03 -29.91
C ARG A 279 22.20 -0.74 -29.99
N ARG A 280 22.74 -1.20 -28.85
CA ARG A 280 24.03 -1.91 -28.81
C ARG A 280 23.95 -3.41 -28.54
N ASP A 281 22.81 -3.93 -28.12
CA ASP A 281 22.63 -5.36 -27.81
C ASP A 281 21.46 -5.99 -28.57
N ASP A 282 21.47 -5.90 -29.91
CA ASP A 282 20.51 -6.61 -30.79
C ASP A 282 20.63 -8.15 -30.73
N ASN A 283 21.55 -8.72 -29.94
CA ASN A 283 21.70 -10.16 -29.77
C ASN A 283 20.90 -10.77 -28.61
N HIS A 284 20.20 -9.97 -27.79
CA HIS A 284 19.37 -10.47 -26.69
C HIS A 284 17.89 -10.06 -26.77
N ALA A 285 17.47 -9.48 -27.90
CA ALA A 285 16.04 -9.30 -28.22
C ALA A 285 15.36 -10.65 -28.53
N GLY A 286 15.64 -11.67 -27.73
CA GLY A 286 15.01 -12.98 -27.77
C GLY A 286 13.71 -12.96 -26.99
N ALA A 287 12.62 -12.60 -27.67
CA ALA A 287 11.21 -12.91 -27.40
C ALA A 287 10.74 -12.88 -25.93
N PRO A 288 9.87 -11.96 -25.51
CA PRO A 288 9.22 -11.93 -24.18
C PRO A 288 8.44 -13.20 -23.84
N ALA A 289 8.39 -14.17 -24.73
CA ALA A 289 7.51 -15.32 -24.65
C ALA A 289 8.19 -16.67 -24.38
N ARG A 290 9.48 -16.75 -24.07
CA ARG A 290 10.10 -18.05 -23.76
C ARG A 290 9.88 -18.55 -22.32
N ALA A 291 9.41 -17.70 -21.41
CA ALA A 291 9.06 -18.14 -20.04
C ALA A 291 7.75 -18.94 -19.97
N PHE A 292 6.82 -18.66 -20.88
CA PHE A 292 5.58 -19.39 -21.05
C PHE A 292 5.62 -20.08 -22.42
N GLY A 293 5.37 -21.39 -22.52
CA GLY A 293 5.37 -22.17 -23.77
C GLY A 293 4.32 -21.67 -24.79
N LYS A 294 4.24 -22.29 -25.99
CA LYS A 294 3.29 -21.87 -27.04
C LYS A 294 1.81 -21.82 -26.60
N LEU A 295 1.40 -22.72 -25.69
CA LEU A 295 0.05 -22.75 -25.11
C LEU A 295 -0.21 -21.52 -24.25
N ASP A 296 0.81 -21.03 -23.55
CA ASP A 296 0.72 -19.91 -22.62
C ASP A 296 0.51 -18.56 -23.35
N ARG A 297 0.97 -18.42 -24.60
CA ARG A 297 0.74 -17.19 -25.40
C ARG A 297 -0.72 -16.99 -25.79
N SER A 298 -1.39 -18.08 -26.14
CA SER A 298 -2.83 -18.02 -26.49
C SER A 298 -3.67 -17.72 -25.26
N VAL A 299 -3.32 -18.30 -24.11
CA VAL A 299 -3.95 -18.03 -22.84
C VAL A 299 -3.71 -16.58 -22.43
N LEU A 300 -2.47 -16.08 -22.53
CA LEU A 300 -2.14 -14.68 -22.24
C LEU A 300 -2.90 -13.72 -23.16
N ALA A 301 -2.96 -14.00 -24.47
CA ALA A 301 -3.72 -13.19 -25.44
C ALA A 301 -5.22 -13.17 -25.10
N LEU A 302 -5.78 -14.31 -24.68
CA LEU A 302 -7.17 -14.38 -24.22
C LEU A 302 -7.40 -13.52 -22.97
N PHE A 303 -6.47 -13.56 -22.00
CA PHE A 303 -6.55 -12.73 -20.79
C PHE A 303 -6.44 -11.23 -21.12
N VAL A 304 -5.55 -10.84 -22.04
CA VAL A 304 -5.44 -9.45 -22.53
C VAL A 304 -6.76 -9.00 -23.16
N ALA A 305 -7.32 -9.83 -24.04
CA ALA A 305 -8.59 -9.51 -24.70
C ALA A 305 -9.75 -9.44 -23.70
N ALA A 306 -9.80 -10.36 -22.73
CA ALA A 306 -10.82 -10.36 -21.67
C ALA A 306 -10.69 -9.14 -20.75
N ALA A 307 -9.48 -8.78 -20.35
CA ALA A 307 -9.22 -7.59 -19.54
C ALA A 307 -9.61 -6.30 -20.29
N ALA A 308 -9.22 -6.16 -21.55
CA ALA A 308 -9.57 -5.00 -22.37
C ALA A 308 -11.09 -4.91 -22.59
N LEU A 309 -11.76 -6.03 -22.87
CA LEU A 309 -13.21 -6.07 -23.03
C LEU A 309 -13.91 -5.66 -21.73
N LEU A 310 -13.46 -6.20 -20.58
CA LEU A 310 -14.05 -5.89 -19.28
C LEU A 310 -13.85 -4.42 -18.92
N VAL A 311 -12.66 -3.87 -19.19
CA VAL A 311 -12.39 -2.43 -19.02
C VAL A 311 -13.38 -1.59 -19.85
N CYS A 312 -13.61 -1.95 -21.11
CA CYS A 312 -14.58 -1.24 -21.96
C CYS A 312 -16.02 -1.35 -21.43
N LEU A 313 -16.42 -2.52 -20.96
CA LEU A 313 -17.77 -2.74 -20.43
C LEU A 313 -18.01 -1.99 -19.11
N VAL A 314 -17.01 -2.00 -18.22
CA VAL A 314 -17.10 -1.36 -16.89
C VAL A 314 -17.04 0.16 -17.00
N LEU A 315 -16.14 0.69 -17.81
CA LEU A 315 -15.96 2.13 -17.93
C LEU A 315 -17.09 2.80 -18.73
N GLY A 316 -17.77 2.09 -19.62
CA GLY A 316 -18.80 2.65 -20.49
C GLY A 316 -18.31 3.80 -21.36
N LEU A 317 -17.00 3.87 -21.62
CA LEU A 317 -16.35 4.89 -22.44
C LEU A 317 -16.40 4.51 -23.93
N SER A 318 -16.06 5.48 -24.78
CA SER A 318 -15.89 5.20 -26.20
C SER A 318 -14.77 4.17 -26.42
N PRO A 319 -14.82 3.34 -27.48
CA PRO A 319 -13.78 2.34 -27.74
C PRO A 319 -12.36 2.92 -27.84
N ILE A 320 -12.24 4.15 -28.34
CA ILE A 320 -10.97 4.86 -28.44
C ILE A 320 -10.46 5.23 -27.03
N ALA A 321 -11.32 5.78 -26.17
CA ALA A 321 -10.97 6.12 -24.80
C ALA A 321 -10.59 4.86 -24.01
N CYS A 322 -11.32 3.75 -24.18
CA CYS A 322 -10.97 2.47 -23.58
C CYS A 322 -9.58 1.96 -24.03
N ALA A 323 -9.28 2.05 -25.31
CA ALA A 323 -7.96 1.68 -25.83
C ALA A 323 -6.85 2.55 -25.21
N VAL A 324 -7.09 3.85 -25.06
CA VAL A 324 -6.16 4.79 -24.41
C VAL A 324 -5.97 4.39 -22.94
N VAL A 325 -7.04 4.07 -22.19
CA VAL A 325 -6.93 3.61 -20.81
C VAL A 325 -6.08 2.35 -20.71
N VAL A 326 -6.32 1.34 -21.55
CA VAL A 326 -5.56 0.08 -21.52
C VAL A 326 -4.07 0.31 -21.83
N VAL A 327 -3.76 1.12 -22.83
CA VAL A 327 -2.37 1.45 -23.20
C VAL A 327 -1.69 2.24 -22.08
N LEU A 328 -2.35 3.26 -21.56
CA LEU A 328 -1.79 4.07 -20.47
C LEU A 328 -1.66 3.28 -19.18
N ALA A 329 -2.61 2.39 -18.86
CA ALA A 329 -2.49 1.50 -17.72
C ALA A 329 -1.27 0.57 -17.84
N PHE A 330 -0.98 0.04 -19.03
CA PHE A 330 0.24 -0.73 -19.27
C PHE A 330 1.51 0.13 -19.06
N VAL A 331 1.53 1.37 -19.55
CA VAL A 331 2.65 2.29 -19.32
C VAL A 331 2.80 2.60 -17.82
N THR A 332 1.72 2.91 -17.13
CA THR A 332 1.76 3.23 -15.69
C THR A 332 2.13 2.03 -14.84
N THR A 333 1.78 0.80 -15.21
CA THR A 333 2.26 -0.40 -14.51
C THR A 333 3.77 -0.61 -14.67
N ILE A 334 4.36 -0.25 -15.82
CA ILE A 334 5.82 -0.22 -15.99
C ILE A 334 6.45 0.83 -15.07
N MET A 335 5.84 2.01 -14.98
CA MET A 335 6.29 3.09 -14.10
C MET A 335 6.19 2.69 -12.62
N SER A 336 5.10 2.04 -12.22
CA SER A 336 4.89 1.49 -10.89
C SER A 336 5.97 0.46 -10.53
N ALA A 337 6.20 -0.53 -11.39
CA ALA A 337 7.25 -1.53 -11.17
C ALA A 337 8.65 -0.91 -11.04
N GLN A 338 8.96 0.14 -11.82
CA GLN A 338 10.22 0.88 -11.71
C GLN A 338 10.33 1.64 -10.39
N SER A 339 9.26 2.33 -9.98
CA SER A 339 9.20 3.08 -8.73
C SER A 339 9.39 2.16 -7.52
N VAL A 340 8.60 1.09 -7.43
CA VAL A 340 8.68 0.11 -6.35
C VAL A 340 10.06 -0.55 -6.31
N GLY A 341 10.62 -0.86 -7.48
CA GLY A 341 11.96 -1.47 -7.57
C GLY A 341 13.09 -0.58 -7.06
N GLN A 342 12.96 0.74 -7.19
CA GLN A 342 13.97 1.70 -6.75
C GLN A 342 13.74 2.18 -5.32
N THR A 343 12.49 2.48 -4.96
CA THR A 343 12.16 3.22 -3.74
C THR A 343 11.36 2.40 -2.73
N GLY A 344 10.75 1.29 -3.15
CA GLY A 344 9.77 0.55 -2.35
C GLY A 344 8.40 1.23 -2.27
N ILE A 345 8.16 2.31 -3.01
CA ILE A 345 6.91 3.08 -2.98
C ILE A 345 6.19 2.93 -4.32
N ASP A 346 4.90 2.58 -4.27
CA ASP A 346 3.99 2.60 -5.42
C ASP A 346 3.01 3.78 -5.32
N PRO A 347 3.17 4.83 -6.14
CA PRO A 347 2.21 5.92 -6.20
C PRO A 347 1.03 5.57 -7.13
N MET A 348 0.37 4.43 -6.89
CA MET A 348 -0.65 3.86 -7.77
C MET A 348 -1.84 4.82 -8.00
N GLU A 349 -2.24 5.58 -6.99
CA GLU A 349 -3.30 6.58 -7.09
C GLU A 349 -2.90 7.74 -8.01
N ILE A 350 -1.63 8.15 -7.99
CA ILE A 350 -1.11 9.21 -8.87
C ILE A 350 -1.12 8.75 -10.32
N PHE A 351 -0.76 7.49 -10.57
CA PHE A 351 -0.85 6.91 -11.91
C PHE A 351 -2.30 6.82 -12.39
N GLY A 352 -3.23 6.42 -11.51
CA GLY A 352 -4.66 6.45 -11.78
C GLY A 352 -5.15 7.86 -12.12
N LEU A 353 -4.69 8.85 -11.36
CA LEU A 353 -5.03 10.26 -11.57
C LEU A 353 -4.48 10.80 -12.90
N ILE A 354 -3.25 10.45 -13.27
CA ILE A 354 -2.67 10.86 -14.56
C ILE A 354 -3.53 10.36 -15.72
N VAL A 355 -3.95 9.09 -15.68
CA VAL A 355 -4.78 8.52 -16.75
C VAL A 355 -6.19 9.14 -16.75
N LEU A 356 -6.78 9.36 -15.57
CA LEU A 356 -8.05 10.06 -15.41
C LEU A 356 -7.99 11.45 -16.10
N LEU A 357 -6.95 12.24 -15.80
CA LEU A 357 -6.80 13.58 -16.39
C LEU A 357 -6.64 13.55 -17.91
N VAL A 358 -5.96 12.53 -18.47
CA VAL A 358 -5.88 12.34 -19.91
C VAL A 358 -7.26 12.04 -20.50
N ILE A 359 -8.05 11.19 -19.87
CA ILE A 359 -9.40 10.85 -20.33
C ILE A 359 -10.36 12.04 -20.22
N ALA A 360 -10.26 12.83 -19.15
CA ALA A 360 -10.99 14.09 -19.03
C ALA A 360 -10.61 15.08 -20.16
N ALA A 361 -9.33 15.20 -20.48
CA ALA A 361 -8.86 16.03 -21.59
C ALA A 361 -9.33 15.54 -22.98
N LEU A 362 -9.65 14.25 -23.13
CA LEU A 362 -10.28 13.69 -24.33
C LEU A 362 -11.80 13.95 -24.41
N GLY A 363 -12.37 14.63 -23.43
CA GLY A 363 -13.77 15.08 -23.45
C GLY A 363 -14.71 14.28 -22.55
N GLU A 364 -14.22 13.34 -21.72
CA GLU A 364 -15.08 12.69 -20.73
C GLU A 364 -15.33 13.66 -19.55
N SER A 365 -16.61 13.87 -19.23
CA SER A 365 -17.05 14.77 -18.18
C SER A 365 -17.82 14.09 -17.05
N ASP A 366 -18.17 12.81 -17.22
CA ASP A 366 -18.84 12.02 -16.22
C ASP A 366 -17.88 11.71 -15.06
N GLN A 367 -18.19 12.28 -13.91
CA GLN A 367 -17.32 12.17 -12.73
C GLN A 367 -17.17 10.72 -12.27
N VAL A 368 -18.23 9.92 -12.25
CA VAL A 368 -18.21 8.52 -11.82
C VAL A 368 -17.30 7.69 -12.72
N ARG A 369 -17.39 7.89 -14.05
CA ARG A 369 -16.52 7.20 -15.01
C ARG A 369 -15.06 7.58 -14.84
N LEU A 370 -14.76 8.84 -14.53
CA LEU A 370 -13.40 9.29 -14.25
C LEU A 370 -12.82 8.58 -13.01
N PHE A 371 -13.62 8.40 -11.94
CA PHE A 371 -13.22 7.60 -10.79
C PHE A 371 -13.00 6.12 -11.15
N PHE A 372 -13.82 5.55 -12.02
CA PHE A 372 -13.64 4.19 -12.49
C PHE A 372 -12.32 4.02 -13.25
N VAL A 373 -11.97 4.97 -14.10
CA VAL A 373 -10.66 5.00 -14.78
C VAL A 373 -9.53 4.99 -13.76
N ALA A 374 -9.58 5.90 -12.77
CA ALA A 374 -8.55 5.96 -11.73
C ALA A 374 -8.48 4.66 -10.93
N GLY A 375 -9.62 4.06 -10.57
CA GLY A 375 -9.71 2.81 -9.84
C GLY A 375 -9.12 1.62 -10.59
N VAL A 376 -9.50 1.44 -11.86
CA VAL A 376 -8.95 0.37 -12.73
C VAL A 376 -7.43 0.48 -12.83
N VAL A 377 -6.91 1.68 -13.07
CA VAL A 377 -5.47 1.91 -13.23
C VAL A 377 -4.74 1.72 -11.91
N ALA A 378 -5.26 2.25 -10.80
CA ALA A 378 -4.64 2.11 -9.48
C ALA A 378 -4.56 0.64 -9.04
N VAL A 379 -5.64 -0.15 -9.22
CA VAL A 379 -5.63 -1.59 -8.95
C VAL A 379 -4.62 -2.32 -9.83
N ALA A 380 -4.56 -1.97 -11.13
CA ALA A 380 -3.61 -2.59 -12.06
C ALA A 380 -2.15 -2.27 -11.68
N CYS A 381 -1.85 -1.02 -11.27
CA CYS A 381 -0.53 -0.60 -10.79
C CYS A 381 -0.13 -1.35 -9.53
N GLY A 382 -0.99 -1.41 -8.49
CA GLY A 382 -0.69 -2.15 -7.28
C GLY A 382 -0.37 -3.62 -7.54
N LEU A 383 -1.17 -4.30 -8.37
CA LEU A 383 -0.94 -5.70 -8.72
C LEU A 383 0.27 -5.92 -9.64
N ALA A 384 0.71 -4.92 -10.40
CA ALA A 384 1.87 -5.06 -11.26
C ALA A 384 3.15 -4.48 -10.64
N GLY A 385 3.05 -3.44 -9.81
CA GLY A 385 4.16 -2.77 -9.16
C GLY A 385 4.55 -3.42 -7.83
N ASP A 386 3.68 -3.31 -6.84
CA ASP A 386 3.96 -3.79 -5.48
C ASP A 386 4.23 -5.29 -5.43
N VAL A 387 3.50 -6.08 -6.23
CA VAL A 387 3.69 -7.53 -6.29
C VAL A 387 5.06 -7.92 -6.88
N MET A 388 5.75 -7.02 -7.62
CA MET A 388 7.14 -7.26 -8.02
C MET A 388 8.07 -7.43 -6.82
N SER A 389 7.79 -6.80 -5.67
CA SER A 389 8.51 -7.05 -4.42
C SER A 389 8.38 -8.50 -3.96
N ASP A 390 7.16 -9.08 -4.06
CA ASP A 390 6.93 -10.48 -3.74
C ASP A 390 7.66 -11.42 -4.72
N PHE A 391 7.71 -11.08 -6.00
CA PHE A 391 8.49 -11.82 -7.00
C PHE A 391 9.99 -11.70 -6.78
N LYS A 392 10.49 -10.57 -6.28
CA LYS A 392 11.90 -10.41 -5.88
C LYS A 392 12.22 -11.32 -4.70
N THR A 393 11.35 -11.36 -3.68
CA THR A 393 11.44 -12.33 -2.58
C THR A 393 11.60 -13.75 -3.11
N GLY A 394 10.73 -14.15 -4.03
CA GLY A 394 10.77 -15.48 -4.63
C GLY A 394 12.03 -15.73 -5.47
N LYS A 395 12.55 -14.73 -6.20
CA LYS A 395 13.82 -14.84 -6.91
C LYS A 395 14.98 -15.17 -5.97
N ILE A 396 15.04 -14.49 -4.82
CA ILE A 396 16.09 -14.68 -3.80
C ILE A 396 15.97 -16.07 -3.16
N ILE A 397 14.77 -16.51 -2.84
CA ILE A 397 14.50 -17.83 -2.21
C ILE A 397 14.59 -18.98 -3.21
N GLY A 398 14.39 -18.71 -4.52
CA GLY A 398 14.37 -19.71 -5.58
C GLY A 398 12.99 -20.28 -5.89
N THR A 399 11.92 -19.55 -5.61
CA THR A 399 10.53 -19.92 -5.93
C THR A 399 10.27 -19.83 -7.44
N ASP A 400 9.50 -20.77 -7.98
CA ASP A 400 9.15 -20.79 -9.40
C ASP A 400 8.18 -19.62 -9.74
N PRO A 401 8.46 -18.82 -10.76
CA PRO A 401 7.62 -17.71 -11.15
C PRO A 401 6.18 -18.07 -11.50
N ARG A 402 5.94 -19.28 -12.01
CA ARG A 402 4.58 -19.74 -12.32
C ARG A 402 3.77 -20.00 -11.06
N ALA A 403 4.39 -20.60 -10.04
CA ALA A 403 3.76 -20.82 -8.75
C ALA A 403 3.38 -19.48 -8.11
N MET A 404 4.26 -18.49 -8.19
CA MET A 404 4.01 -17.13 -7.68
C MET A 404 2.87 -16.44 -8.41
N TRP A 405 2.84 -16.48 -9.75
CA TRP A 405 1.76 -15.86 -10.52
C TRP A 405 0.40 -16.51 -10.29
N ILE A 406 0.35 -17.84 -10.13
CA ILE A 406 -0.89 -18.54 -9.75
C ILE A 406 -1.34 -18.10 -8.36
N GLY A 407 -0.40 -18.00 -7.41
CA GLY A 407 -0.70 -17.48 -6.07
C GLY A 407 -1.27 -16.05 -6.12
N GLN A 408 -0.63 -15.17 -6.89
CA GLN A 408 -1.11 -13.81 -7.12
C GLN A 408 -2.53 -13.78 -7.70
N ALA A 409 -2.81 -14.60 -8.73
CA ALA A 409 -4.13 -14.66 -9.36
C ALA A 409 -5.22 -15.10 -8.37
N ILE A 410 -4.93 -16.13 -7.56
CA ILE A 410 -5.88 -16.61 -6.52
C ILE A 410 -6.12 -15.49 -5.50
N GLY A 411 -5.07 -14.89 -4.94
CA GLY A 411 -5.20 -13.84 -3.93
C GLY A 411 -5.88 -12.58 -4.46
N ALA A 412 -5.53 -12.14 -5.67
CA ALA A 412 -6.14 -10.95 -6.28
C ALA A 412 -7.65 -11.12 -6.57
N LEU A 413 -8.08 -12.30 -7.04
CA LEU A 413 -9.51 -12.57 -7.26
C LEU A 413 -10.31 -12.63 -5.96
N ILE A 414 -9.75 -13.24 -4.91
CA ILE A 414 -10.36 -13.21 -3.56
C ILE A 414 -10.37 -11.77 -3.05
N GLY A 415 -9.26 -11.07 -3.18
CA GLY A 415 -9.12 -9.68 -2.79
C GLY A 415 -10.13 -8.75 -3.46
N CYS A 416 -10.42 -8.98 -4.73
CA CYS A 416 -11.45 -8.25 -5.46
C CYS A 416 -12.82 -8.35 -4.75
N ALA A 417 -13.29 -9.56 -4.46
CA ALA A 417 -14.56 -9.76 -3.78
C ALA A 417 -14.57 -9.20 -2.35
N VAL A 418 -13.49 -9.44 -1.59
CA VAL A 418 -13.39 -9.01 -0.18
C VAL A 418 -13.29 -7.48 -0.09
N SER A 419 -12.49 -6.83 -0.94
CA SER A 419 -12.35 -5.37 -0.94
C SER A 419 -13.68 -4.68 -1.17
N VAL A 420 -14.44 -5.12 -2.18
CA VAL A 420 -15.77 -4.58 -2.48
C VAL A 420 -16.73 -4.81 -1.31
N ALA A 421 -16.78 -6.03 -0.78
CA ALA A 421 -17.67 -6.36 0.33
C ALA A 421 -17.38 -5.51 1.58
N VAL A 422 -16.09 -5.33 1.93
CA VAL A 422 -15.68 -4.54 3.10
C VAL A 422 -15.94 -3.05 2.87
N MET A 423 -15.65 -2.51 1.67
CA MET A 423 -15.93 -1.11 1.36
C MET A 423 -17.43 -0.80 1.45
N CYS A 424 -18.27 -1.65 0.86
CA CYS A 424 -19.72 -1.50 0.97
C CYS A 424 -20.22 -1.65 2.42
N ALA A 425 -19.63 -2.57 3.19
CA ALA A 425 -19.96 -2.73 4.60
C ALA A 425 -19.60 -1.50 5.42
N LEU A 426 -18.43 -0.88 5.19
CA LEU A 426 -18.00 0.34 5.86
C LEU A 426 -18.91 1.53 5.47
N LEU A 427 -19.26 1.66 4.19
CA LEU A 427 -20.19 2.69 3.73
C LEU A 427 -21.56 2.53 4.40
N ASN A 428 -22.10 1.32 4.45
CA ASN A 428 -23.39 1.04 5.09
C ASN A 428 -23.36 1.25 6.61
N ALA A 429 -22.22 0.92 7.28
CA ALA A 429 -22.10 1.06 8.74
C ALA A 429 -21.97 2.52 9.18
N TYR A 430 -21.27 3.34 8.41
CA TYR A 430 -20.86 4.68 8.83
C TYR A 430 -21.45 5.81 7.98
N GLY A 431 -22.05 5.51 6.83
CA GLY A 431 -22.55 6.47 5.86
C GLY A 431 -21.46 7.19 5.07
N ALA A 432 -21.83 7.85 3.98
CA ALA A 432 -20.91 8.61 3.11
C ALA A 432 -20.22 9.77 3.86
N ASP A 433 -20.91 10.38 4.82
CA ASP A 433 -20.39 11.48 5.64
C ASP A 433 -19.21 11.09 6.55
N ALA A 434 -18.94 9.81 6.73
CA ALA A 434 -17.79 9.32 7.51
C ALA A 434 -16.47 9.40 6.75
N PHE A 435 -16.50 9.71 5.44
CA PHE A 435 -15.32 9.71 4.57
C PHE A 435 -14.91 11.14 4.20
N GLY A 436 -13.62 11.41 4.18
CA GLY A 436 -13.06 12.71 3.77
C GLY A 436 -12.20 13.40 4.81
N PRO A 437 -11.70 14.59 4.51
CA PRO A 437 -10.85 15.36 5.40
C PRO A 437 -11.50 15.65 6.75
N GLY A 438 -10.80 15.30 7.83
CA GLY A 438 -11.30 15.52 9.21
C GLY A 438 -12.44 14.58 9.64
N LYS A 439 -12.80 13.60 8.83
CA LYS A 439 -13.81 12.58 9.12
C LYS A 439 -13.18 11.33 9.72
N LEU A 440 -14.03 10.35 10.08
CA LEU A 440 -13.58 9.06 10.66
C LEU A 440 -12.58 8.32 9.75
N PHE A 441 -12.89 8.30 8.46
CA PHE A 441 -12.03 7.79 7.41
C PHE A 441 -11.52 8.96 6.57
N VAL A 442 -10.29 9.39 6.85
CA VAL A 442 -9.69 10.56 6.19
C VAL A 442 -9.56 10.34 4.69
N SER A 443 -9.30 9.10 4.26
CA SER A 443 -9.20 8.66 2.86
C SER A 443 -8.38 9.64 2.01
N ALA A 444 -7.17 9.99 2.51
CA ALA A 444 -6.36 11.09 1.99
C ALA A 444 -6.13 11.01 0.47
N GLN A 445 -5.81 9.82 -0.04
CA GLN A 445 -5.54 9.63 -1.46
C GLN A 445 -6.80 9.78 -2.31
N ALA A 446 -7.93 9.20 -1.87
CA ALA A 446 -9.22 9.36 -2.56
C ALA A 446 -9.69 10.81 -2.58
N SER A 447 -9.35 11.59 -1.54
CA SER A 447 -9.65 13.03 -1.50
C SER A 447 -8.86 13.81 -2.54
N VAL A 448 -7.62 13.42 -2.85
CA VAL A 448 -6.84 13.99 -3.96
C VAL A 448 -7.56 13.76 -5.28
N VAL A 449 -8.01 12.52 -5.52
CA VAL A 449 -8.76 12.18 -6.74
C VAL A 449 -10.07 12.95 -6.81
N ALA A 450 -10.83 13.01 -5.71
CA ALA A 450 -12.09 13.78 -5.63
C ALA A 450 -11.88 15.26 -5.96
N THR A 451 -10.83 15.86 -5.42
CA THR A 451 -10.49 17.27 -5.67
C THR A 451 -10.11 17.52 -7.13
N MET A 452 -9.42 16.59 -7.77
CA MET A 452 -9.09 16.73 -9.20
C MET A 452 -10.32 16.65 -10.09
N VAL A 453 -11.33 15.88 -9.69
CA VAL A 453 -12.58 15.71 -10.43
C VAL A 453 -13.55 16.90 -10.18
N SER A 454 -13.64 17.41 -8.93
CA SER A 454 -14.62 18.42 -8.55
C SER A 454 -14.14 19.88 -8.61
N GLY A 455 -12.83 20.07 -8.59
CA GLY A 455 -12.20 21.39 -8.53
C GLY A 455 -11.35 21.62 -7.27
N ILE A 456 -10.28 22.38 -7.43
CA ILE A 456 -9.27 22.61 -6.39
C ILE A 456 -9.66 23.82 -5.53
N PRO A 457 -9.76 23.70 -4.18
CA PRO A 457 -10.14 24.82 -3.30
C PRO A 457 -9.21 26.03 -3.43
N SER A 458 -7.91 25.81 -3.56
CA SER A 458 -6.93 26.87 -3.78
C SER A 458 -5.91 26.45 -4.86
N VAL A 459 -6.19 26.83 -6.11
CA VAL A 459 -5.30 26.52 -7.25
C VAL A 459 -3.88 27.04 -7.02
N PRO A 460 -3.63 28.27 -6.53
CA PRO A 460 -2.27 28.73 -6.27
C PRO A 460 -1.53 27.87 -5.25
N ALA A 461 -2.17 27.47 -4.14
CA ALA A 461 -1.57 26.60 -3.13
C ALA A 461 -1.30 25.20 -3.66
N PHE A 462 -2.20 24.67 -4.48
CA PHE A 462 -2.01 23.37 -5.13
C PHE A 462 -0.81 23.39 -6.10
N VAL A 463 -0.73 24.39 -6.99
CA VAL A 463 0.39 24.52 -7.94
C VAL A 463 1.72 24.73 -7.22
N LEU A 464 1.73 25.54 -6.15
CA LEU A 464 2.91 25.70 -5.30
C LEU A 464 3.34 24.36 -4.69
N GLY A 465 2.38 23.59 -4.12
CA GLY A 465 2.61 22.26 -3.58
C GLY A 465 3.15 21.29 -4.63
N LEU A 466 2.54 21.28 -5.83
CA LEU A 466 2.94 20.43 -6.95
C LEU A 466 4.41 20.68 -7.36
N VAL A 467 4.76 21.94 -7.61
CA VAL A 467 6.11 22.32 -8.02
C VAL A 467 7.11 22.03 -6.89
N ALA A 468 6.77 22.39 -5.65
CA ALA A 468 7.59 22.10 -4.48
C ALA A 468 7.75 20.58 -4.27
N GLY A 469 6.70 19.80 -4.43
CA GLY A 469 6.73 18.34 -4.32
C GLY A 469 7.68 17.70 -5.31
N VAL A 470 7.62 18.09 -6.59
CA VAL A 470 8.57 17.64 -7.62
C VAL A 470 10.00 18.05 -7.26
N ALA A 471 10.23 19.31 -6.91
CA ALA A 471 11.56 19.85 -6.61
C ALA A 471 12.18 19.16 -5.38
N LEU A 472 11.43 19.03 -4.29
CA LEU A 472 11.89 18.35 -3.07
C LEU A 472 12.21 16.88 -3.33
N TYR A 473 11.36 16.17 -4.08
CA TYR A 473 11.64 14.79 -4.46
C TYR A 473 12.94 14.68 -5.29
N CYS A 474 13.12 15.56 -6.27
CA CYS A 474 14.35 15.62 -7.06
C CYS A 474 15.60 15.92 -6.22
N LEU A 475 15.47 16.60 -5.10
CA LEU A 475 16.54 16.84 -4.13
C LEU A 475 16.77 15.66 -3.16
N GLY A 476 15.95 14.61 -3.22
CA GLY A 476 16.02 13.45 -2.31
C GLY A 476 15.31 13.66 -0.97
N ILE A 477 14.47 14.69 -0.87
CA ILE A 477 13.66 14.97 0.31
C ILE A 477 12.31 14.23 0.18
N PRO A 478 11.83 13.53 1.23
CA PRO A 478 10.58 12.75 1.17
C PRO A 478 9.35 13.67 1.15
N SER A 479 9.10 14.30 0.00
CA SER A 479 8.02 15.26 -0.20
C SER A 479 6.62 14.65 -0.01
N MET A 480 6.46 13.33 -0.25
CA MET A 480 5.23 12.60 0.04
C MET A 480 4.90 12.67 1.54
N MET A 481 5.89 12.40 2.40
CA MET A 481 5.71 12.45 3.86
C MET A 481 5.43 13.87 4.36
N LEU A 482 6.10 14.86 3.78
CA LEU A 482 5.83 16.27 4.06
C LEU A 482 4.38 16.63 3.67
N GLY A 483 3.95 16.23 2.47
CA GLY A 483 2.59 16.46 1.97
C GLY A 483 1.53 15.77 2.82
N LEU A 484 1.78 14.55 3.24
CA LEU A 484 0.91 13.79 4.15
C LEU A 484 0.76 14.51 5.50
N GLY A 485 1.86 15.06 6.03
CA GLY A 485 1.84 15.87 7.26
C GLY A 485 1.04 17.16 7.12
N VAL A 486 1.17 17.84 5.99
CA VAL A 486 0.39 19.04 5.67
C VAL A 486 -1.11 18.71 5.58
N TYR A 487 -1.44 17.57 4.96
CA TYR A 487 -2.82 17.19 4.64
C TYR A 487 -3.59 16.58 5.82
N LEU A 488 -2.92 15.71 6.61
CA LEU A 488 -3.57 14.97 7.70
C LEU A 488 -3.83 15.85 8.93
N PRO A 489 -4.89 15.56 9.70
CA PRO A 489 -5.14 16.23 10.98
C PRO A 489 -3.94 16.10 11.92
N PHE A 490 -3.64 17.14 12.68
CA PHE A 490 -2.42 17.21 13.49
C PHE A 490 -2.33 16.11 14.56
N TYR A 491 -3.45 15.66 15.14
CA TYR A 491 -3.46 14.55 16.10
C TYR A 491 -2.92 13.24 15.51
N MET A 492 -3.15 12.98 14.21
CA MET A 492 -2.59 11.81 13.53
C MET A 492 -1.07 11.94 13.37
N THR A 493 -0.62 13.10 12.91
CA THR A 493 0.80 13.43 12.77
C THR A 493 1.54 13.30 14.10
N LEU A 494 0.97 13.82 15.19
CA LEU A 494 1.56 13.73 16.52
C LEU A 494 1.66 12.29 17.01
N SER A 495 0.60 11.49 16.84
CA SER A 495 0.58 10.09 17.26
C SER A 495 1.58 9.23 16.46
N ALA A 496 1.69 9.42 15.14
CA ALA A 496 2.72 8.76 14.32
C ALA A 496 4.13 9.16 14.76
N SER A 497 4.34 10.45 15.10
CA SER A 497 5.62 10.95 15.58
C SER A 497 6.04 10.32 16.91
N LEU A 498 5.09 10.05 17.80
CA LEU A 498 5.35 9.29 19.04
C LEU A 498 5.81 7.86 18.72
N GLY A 499 5.21 7.20 17.71
CA GLY A 499 5.65 5.89 17.24
C GLY A 499 7.10 5.89 16.75
N ALA A 500 7.49 6.90 15.97
CA ALA A 500 8.88 7.06 15.53
C ALA A 500 9.83 7.35 16.70
N ALA A 501 9.41 8.14 17.68
CA ALA A 501 10.20 8.38 18.90
C ALA A 501 10.43 7.08 19.69
N VAL A 502 9.42 6.22 19.77
CA VAL A 502 9.54 4.87 20.37
C VAL A 502 10.56 4.04 19.60
N LYS A 503 10.56 4.08 18.25
CA LYS A 503 11.59 3.39 17.44
C LYS A 503 12.98 3.89 17.76
N ILE A 504 13.19 5.20 17.78
CA ILE A 504 14.51 5.79 18.08
C ILE A 504 14.99 5.37 19.48
N ALA A 505 14.10 5.39 20.47
CA ALA A 505 14.43 4.94 21.83
C ALA A 505 14.76 3.44 21.86
N TYR A 506 13.99 2.62 21.17
CA TYR A 506 14.20 1.19 21.06
C TYR A 506 15.56 0.86 20.42
N ASP A 507 15.88 1.49 19.29
CA ASP A 507 17.15 1.30 18.58
C ASP A 507 18.36 1.74 19.42
N ARG A 508 18.22 2.84 20.19
CA ARG A 508 19.25 3.29 21.15
C ARG A 508 19.50 2.31 22.29
N VAL A 509 18.43 1.77 22.87
CA VAL A 509 18.55 0.77 23.93
C VAL A 509 19.20 -0.51 23.40
N ALA A 510 18.83 -0.94 22.19
CA ALA A 510 19.44 -2.09 21.52
C ALA A 510 20.94 -1.87 21.30
N SER A 511 21.34 -0.70 20.76
CA SER A 511 22.75 -0.38 20.50
C SER A 511 23.60 -0.35 21.78
N ILE A 512 23.06 0.21 22.90
CA ILE A 512 23.74 0.22 24.19
C ILE A 512 23.91 -1.19 24.76
N ARG A 513 22.90 -2.05 24.62
CA ARG A 513 22.99 -3.46 25.05
C ARG A 513 24.04 -4.22 24.26
N ASN A 514 24.05 -4.07 22.94
CA ASN A 514 25.03 -4.72 22.06
C ASN A 514 26.46 -4.23 22.35
N ALA A 515 26.66 -2.94 22.61
CA ALA A 515 27.94 -2.38 22.98
C ALA A 515 28.45 -2.93 24.33
N ARG A 516 27.56 -3.14 25.31
CA ARG A 516 27.92 -3.76 26.60
C ARG A 516 28.25 -5.24 26.45
N ALA A 517 27.48 -5.99 25.63
CA ALA A 517 27.73 -7.40 25.36
C ALA A 517 29.07 -7.62 24.63
N SER A 518 29.46 -6.72 23.73
CA SER A 518 30.75 -6.77 23.01
C SER A 518 31.95 -6.40 23.90
N GLY A 519 31.75 -5.63 24.97
CA GLY A 519 32.80 -5.27 25.95
C GLY A 519 33.13 -6.40 26.94
N ASP A 520 32.20 -7.34 27.18
CA ASP A 520 32.35 -8.47 28.11
C ASP A 520 32.82 -9.79 27.41
N ALA A 521 32.96 -9.80 26.07
CA ALA A 521 33.21 -10.99 25.27
C ALA A 521 34.71 -11.33 25.16
N THR A 522 35.38 -11.60 26.28
CA THR A 522 36.66 -12.35 26.29
C THR A 522 36.51 -13.83 26.62
N THR A 523 35.30 -14.34 26.80
CA THR A 523 35.11 -15.81 27.02
C THR A 523 33.74 -16.25 26.50
N ASN A 524 33.79 -17.16 25.50
CA ASN A 524 32.74 -18.02 24.96
C ASN A 524 32.20 -17.68 23.54
N ALA A 525 33.04 -18.01 22.56
CA ALA A 525 32.61 -18.27 21.18
C ALA A 525 31.95 -19.66 21.12
N ASN A 526 30.70 -19.80 21.56
CA ASN A 526 29.90 -21.00 21.24
C ASN A 526 28.45 -20.84 21.76
N THR A 527 27.70 -19.86 21.26
CA THR A 527 26.22 -19.89 21.33
C THR A 527 25.68 -19.32 20.01
N GLY A 528 25.78 -20.15 18.98
CA GLY A 528 25.01 -19.95 17.75
C GLY A 528 23.57 -20.38 17.98
N THR A 529 22.75 -19.55 18.62
CA THR A 529 21.32 -19.78 18.74
C THR A 529 20.57 -18.46 18.71
N ASP A 530 19.78 -18.29 17.63
CA ASP A 530 18.49 -17.58 17.56
C ASP A 530 18.40 -16.12 18.08
N GLU A 531 19.34 -15.27 17.78
CA GLU A 531 19.10 -13.83 17.88
C GLU A 531 18.51 -13.32 16.56
N THR A 532 17.15 -13.40 16.42
CA THR A 532 16.45 -12.42 15.57
C THR A 532 16.99 -11.06 15.96
N SER A 533 17.48 -10.28 15.00
CA SER A 533 18.05 -8.98 15.33
C SER A 533 17.01 -8.16 16.13
N HIS A 534 17.46 -7.30 17.02
CA HIS A 534 16.52 -6.46 17.79
C HIS A 534 15.61 -5.65 16.86
N GLU A 535 16.12 -5.20 15.73
CA GLU A 535 15.37 -4.49 14.71
C GLU A 535 14.23 -5.34 14.13
N GLU A 536 14.53 -6.59 13.74
CA GLU A 536 13.54 -7.56 13.24
C GLU A 536 12.44 -7.82 14.27
N THR A 537 12.80 -7.96 15.54
CA THR A 537 11.82 -8.12 16.63
C THR A 537 10.89 -6.90 16.74
N GLY A 538 11.43 -5.68 16.64
CA GLY A 538 10.63 -4.45 16.65
C GLY A 538 9.63 -4.39 15.49
N ILE A 539 10.08 -4.73 14.27
CA ILE A 539 9.24 -4.77 13.08
C ILE A 539 8.12 -5.81 13.22
N ILE A 540 8.41 -7.01 13.75
CA ILE A 540 7.42 -8.07 13.97
C ILE A 540 6.32 -7.62 14.94
N VAL A 541 6.72 -7.02 16.07
CA VAL A 541 5.77 -6.53 17.08
C VAL A 541 4.93 -5.38 16.52
N ALA A 542 5.54 -4.40 15.87
CA ALA A 542 4.82 -3.28 15.26
C ALA A 542 3.84 -3.75 14.17
N SER A 543 4.24 -4.71 13.34
CA SER A 543 3.34 -5.30 12.32
C SER A 543 2.14 -6.02 12.95
N GLY A 544 2.36 -6.76 14.04
CA GLY A 544 1.27 -7.38 14.80
C GLY A 544 0.31 -6.35 15.40
N VAL A 545 0.85 -5.31 16.03
CA VAL A 545 0.04 -4.22 16.62
C VAL A 545 -0.83 -3.53 15.57
N LEU A 546 -0.26 -3.22 14.40
CA LEU A 546 -0.97 -2.63 13.27
C LEU A 546 -2.12 -3.53 12.80
N GLY A 547 -1.83 -4.82 12.56
CA GLY A 547 -2.83 -5.79 12.12
C GLY A 547 -3.95 -5.99 13.14
N GLY A 548 -3.64 -5.98 14.44
CA GLY A 548 -4.61 -6.18 15.51
C GLY A 548 -5.71 -5.12 15.55
N GLU A 549 -5.36 -3.86 15.53
CA GLU A 549 -6.35 -2.76 15.48
C GLU A 549 -7.15 -2.77 14.18
N SER A 550 -6.48 -2.98 13.04
CA SER A 550 -7.15 -2.99 11.73
C SER A 550 -8.18 -4.11 11.61
N ILE A 551 -7.83 -5.33 12.05
CA ILE A 551 -8.73 -6.49 12.00
C ILE A 551 -9.94 -6.27 12.92
N VAL A 552 -9.72 -5.80 14.15
CA VAL A 552 -10.82 -5.54 15.10
C VAL A 552 -11.70 -4.39 14.60
N GLY A 553 -11.14 -3.34 14.00
CA GLY A 553 -11.90 -2.27 13.37
C GLY A 553 -12.86 -2.77 12.28
N VAL A 554 -12.41 -3.70 11.43
CA VAL A 554 -13.27 -4.36 10.43
C VAL A 554 -14.33 -5.24 11.09
N ILE A 555 -13.97 -6.02 12.12
CA ILE A 555 -14.94 -6.86 12.84
C ILE A 555 -16.05 -6.00 13.47
N ILE A 556 -15.70 -4.87 14.09
CA ILE A 556 -16.68 -3.93 14.66
C ILE A 556 -17.61 -3.40 13.57
N ALA A 557 -17.07 -2.99 12.41
CA ALA A 557 -17.87 -2.51 11.29
C ALA A 557 -18.83 -3.58 10.75
N LEU A 558 -18.34 -4.79 10.54
CA LEU A 558 -19.18 -5.92 10.09
C LEU A 558 -20.27 -6.28 11.11
N ALA A 559 -19.94 -6.25 12.41
CA ALA A 559 -20.92 -6.49 13.47
C ALA A 559 -22.00 -5.40 13.49
N SER A 560 -21.65 -4.14 13.27
CA SER A 560 -22.61 -3.03 13.17
C SER A 560 -23.57 -3.18 11.99
N VAL A 561 -23.06 -3.62 10.82
CA VAL A 561 -23.92 -3.94 9.66
C VAL A 561 -24.85 -5.10 9.97
N ALA A 562 -24.33 -6.18 10.55
CA ALA A 562 -25.13 -7.35 10.90
C ALA A 562 -26.23 -7.02 11.92
N SER A 563 -25.94 -6.19 12.92
CA SER A 563 -26.95 -5.75 13.90
C SER A 563 -28.02 -4.84 13.28
N GLY A 564 -27.65 -3.98 12.32
CA GLY A 564 -28.61 -3.16 11.57
C GLY A 564 -29.50 -3.94 10.59
N LEU A 565 -29.05 -5.12 10.13
CA LEU A 565 -29.84 -6.02 9.28
C LEU A 565 -30.81 -6.93 10.08
N LEU A 566 -30.57 -7.11 11.38
CA LEU A 566 -31.35 -7.97 12.28
C LEU A 566 -32.38 -7.19 13.13
N GLY A 567 -32.32 -5.86 13.16
CA GLY A 567 -33.26 -4.94 13.80
C GLY A 567 -34.17 -4.26 12.81
#